data_f35078b5426525832c333824ac7a692f
#
_entry.id   f35078b5426525832c333824ac7a692f
#
_cell.length_a   1.000
_cell.length_b   1.000
_cell.length_c   1.000
_cell.angle_alpha   90.00
_cell.angle_beta   90.00
_cell.angle_gamma   90.00
#
_symmetry.space_group_name_H-M   'P 1'
#
loop_
_entity.id
_entity.type
_entity.pdbx_description
1 polymer ?
#
loop_
_entity_poly.entity_id
_entity_poly.type
_entity_poly.pdbx_seq_one_letter_code
_entity_poly.pdbx_strand_id
1 'polypeptide(L)'
;MIWNGCILQVAVENMDMKDVQKLEKEFEKVPHVQDVLWYDDVADISLPTEMIPKDIRKAFINGDATMMLVLFDDTTSSDNSMEALTQLRKIANKQCFISGMTGIVTDIKNIAMKELPIYVVIAALLSLVVLEITSGSFVVPFFIPAKYRACDFIQPGK
;
A
#
# COMPACT_ATOMS: atom_id res chain seq x y z
N MET A 1 -2.37 -24.08 11.10
CA MET A 1 -1.61 -23.24 10.13
C MET A 1 -1.98 -21.79 10.45
N ILE A 2 -1.06 -20.99 10.98
CA ILE A 2 -1.37 -19.59 11.31
C ILE A 2 -1.21 -18.80 10.00
N TRP A 3 -2.33 -18.32 9.48
CA TRP A 3 -2.30 -17.46 8.30
C TRP A 3 -1.74 -16.08 8.72
N ASN A 4 -0.63 -15.68 8.15
CA ASN A 4 0.05 -14.42 8.46
C ASN A 4 -0.18 -13.34 7.37
N GLY A 5 -0.98 -13.65 6.37
CA GLY A 5 -1.27 -12.75 5.27
C GLY A 5 -2.18 -11.60 5.65
N CYS A 6 -2.23 -10.57 4.84
CA CYS A 6 -3.16 -9.45 5.01
C CYS A 6 -4.36 -9.56 4.05
N ILE A 7 -5.44 -8.89 4.42
CA ILE A 7 -6.69 -8.84 3.66
C ILE A 7 -6.87 -7.43 3.12
N LEU A 8 -7.18 -7.36 1.82
CA LEU A 8 -7.57 -6.15 1.14
C LEU A 8 -9.04 -6.27 0.73
N GLN A 9 -9.81 -5.22 0.96
CA GLN A 9 -11.21 -5.15 0.54
C GLN A 9 -11.29 -4.37 -0.77
N VAL A 10 -11.98 -4.93 -1.75
CA VAL A 10 -12.26 -4.27 -3.02
C VAL A 10 -13.77 -4.20 -3.18
N ALA A 11 -14.31 -2.99 -3.17
CA ALA A 11 -15.70 -2.74 -3.48
C ALA A 11 -15.82 -2.37 -4.96
N VAL A 12 -16.72 -3.01 -5.67
CA VAL A 12 -16.99 -2.75 -7.09
C VAL A 12 -18.42 -2.25 -7.22
N GLU A 13 -18.62 -1.10 -7.85
CA GLU A 13 -19.92 -0.48 -8.03
C GLU A 13 -20.33 -0.41 -9.51
N ASN A 14 -21.61 -0.62 -9.79
CA ASN A 14 -22.20 -0.48 -11.12
C ASN A 14 -21.51 -1.32 -12.21
N MET A 15 -21.06 -2.53 -11.88
CA MET A 15 -20.44 -3.46 -12.82
C MET A 15 -21.27 -4.72 -12.97
N ASP A 16 -21.38 -5.26 -14.19
CA ASP A 16 -22.07 -6.53 -14.40
C ASP A 16 -21.30 -7.67 -13.74
N MET A 17 -22.02 -8.62 -13.12
CA MET A 17 -21.45 -9.78 -12.42
C MET A 17 -20.43 -10.57 -13.25
N LYS A 18 -20.65 -10.66 -14.58
CA LYS A 18 -19.71 -11.32 -15.50
C LYS A 18 -18.39 -10.57 -15.65
N ASP A 19 -18.42 -9.25 -15.57
CA ASP A 19 -17.21 -8.43 -15.66
C ASP A 19 -16.47 -8.41 -14.32
N VAL A 20 -17.23 -8.49 -13.21
CA VAL A 20 -16.65 -8.69 -11.87
C VAL A 20 -15.90 -10.03 -11.80
N GLN A 21 -16.46 -11.11 -12.33
CA GLN A 21 -15.80 -12.43 -12.40
C GLN A 21 -14.52 -12.41 -13.27
N LYS A 22 -14.50 -11.63 -14.33
CA LYS A 22 -13.27 -11.44 -15.12
C LYS A 22 -12.21 -10.69 -14.32
N LEU A 23 -12.63 -9.65 -13.60
CA LEU A 23 -11.75 -8.85 -12.74
C LEU A 23 -11.13 -9.69 -11.62
N GLU A 24 -11.92 -10.56 -10.99
CA GLU A 24 -11.47 -11.54 -10.00
C GLU A 24 -10.34 -12.41 -10.56
N LYS A 25 -10.54 -13.02 -11.73
CA LYS A 25 -9.52 -13.85 -12.41
C LYS A 25 -8.27 -13.06 -12.84
N GLU A 26 -8.39 -11.76 -13.05
CA GLU A 26 -7.23 -10.89 -13.31
C GLU A 26 -6.48 -10.57 -12.01
N PHE A 27 -7.18 -10.40 -10.91
CA PHE A 27 -6.58 -10.18 -9.60
C PHE A 27 -5.83 -11.41 -9.09
N GLU A 28 -6.36 -12.62 -9.30
CA GLU A 28 -5.68 -13.87 -8.96
C GLU A 28 -4.32 -14.06 -9.68
N LYS A 29 -4.17 -13.48 -10.87
CA LYS A 29 -2.91 -13.57 -11.64
C LYS A 29 -1.82 -12.62 -11.14
N VAL A 30 -2.16 -11.71 -10.24
CA VAL A 30 -1.18 -10.74 -9.71
C VAL A 30 -0.21 -11.47 -8.78
N PRO A 31 1.11 -11.29 -8.94
CA PRO A 31 2.10 -11.88 -8.05
C PRO A 31 1.84 -11.49 -6.60
N HIS A 32 2.07 -12.41 -5.66
CA HIS A 32 1.86 -12.25 -4.22
C HIS A 32 0.41 -12.11 -3.77
N VAL A 33 -0.56 -12.28 -4.66
CA VAL A 33 -1.95 -12.54 -4.30
C VAL A 33 -2.07 -14.04 -4.06
N GLN A 34 -2.52 -14.43 -2.88
CA GLN A 34 -2.72 -15.82 -2.50
C GLN A 34 -4.06 -16.32 -3.00
N ASP A 35 -5.09 -15.52 -2.82
CA ASP A 35 -6.45 -15.90 -3.16
C ASP A 35 -7.35 -14.65 -3.26
N VAL A 36 -8.43 -14.75 -4.01
CA VAL A 36 -9.44 -13.72 -4.12
C VAL A 36 -10.78 -14.35 -3.77
N LEU A 37 -11.37 -13.93 -2.69
CA LEU A 37 -12.66 -14.46 -2.22
C LEU A 37 -13.79 -13.52 -2.66
N TRP A 38 -14.66 -14.04 -3.46
CA TRP A 38 -15.89 -13.38 -3.87
C TRP A 38 -17.10 -14.26 -3.57
N TYR A 39 -18.28 -13.75 -3.80
CA TYR A 39 -19.49 -14.50 -3.49
C TYR A 39 -19.66 -15.76 -4.37
N ASP A 40 -19.05 -15.80 -5.56
CA ASP A 40 -19.07 -16.93 -6.52
C ASP A 40 -18.39 -18.19 -5.93
N ASP A 41 -17.41 -18.02 -5.05
CA ASP A 41 -16.78 -19.13 -4.31
C ASP A 41 -17.72 -19.80 -3.30
N VAL A 42 -18.75 -19.08 -2.88
CA VAL A 42 -19.69 -19.55 -1.85
C VAL A 42 -21.05 -19.93 -2.45
N ALA A 43 -21.43 -19.28 -3.54
CA ALA A 43 -22.73 -19.49 -4.20
C ALA A 43 -22.59 -19.31 -5.71
N ASP A 44 -23.12 -20.26 -6.50
CA ASP A 44 -23.10 -20.22 -7.97
C ASP A 44 -23.75 -18.92 -8.49
N ILE A 45 -23.04 -18.23 -9.37
CA ILE A 45 -23.45 -16.98 -10.03
C ILE A 45 -24.75 -17.13 -10.84
N SER A 46 -25.07 -18.37 -11.23
CA SER A 46 -26.28 -18.70 -11.96
C SER A 46 -27.56 -18.69 -11.08
N LEU A 47 -27.39 -18.67 -9.76
CA LEU A 47 -28.50 -18.64 -8.83
C LEU A 47 -29.04 -17.21 -8.69
N PRO A 48 -30.37 -17.03 -8.72
CA PRO A 48 -30.96 -15.74 -8.39
C PRO A 48 -30.52 -15.28 -7.00
N THR A 49 -30.12 -14.02 -6.87
CA THR A 49 -29.62 -13.43 -5.62
C THR A 49 -30.59 -13.60 -4.44
N GLU A 50 -31.85 -13.89 -4.71
CA GLU A 50 -32.88 -14.14 -3.71
C GLU A 50 -32.77 -15.50 -3.02
N MET A 51 -32.10 -16.49 -3.66
CA MET A 51 -31.86 -17.82 -3.11
C MET A 51 -30.60 -17.90 -2.24
N ILE A 52 -29.75 -16.89 -2.27
CA ILE A 52 -28.54 -16.83 -1.46
C ILE A 52 -28.92 -16.55 0.00
N PRO A 53 -28.30 -17.24 0.99
CA PRO A 53 -28.49 -16.95 2.41
C PRO A 53 -28.31 -15.46 2.70
N LYS A 54 -29.23 -14.87 3.46
CA LYS A 54 -29.24 -13.41 3.72
C LYS A 54 -27.95 -12.88 4.33
N ASP A 55 -27.24 -13.71 5.08
CA ASP A 55 -26.01 -13.33 5.74
C ASP A 55 -24.84 -13.19 4.73
N ILE A 56 -24.74 -14.11 3.78
CA ILE A 56 -23.75 -14.07 2.70
C ILE A 56 -24.06 -12.89 1.76
N ARG A 57 -25.31 -12.77 1.36
CA ARG A 57 -25.72 -11.66 0.50
C ARG A 57 -25.41 -10.30 1.10
N LYS A 58 -25.70 -10.11 2.38
CA LYS A 58 -25.41 -8.85 3.08
C LYS A 58 -23.94 -8.56 3.23
N ALA A 59 -23.10 -9.60 3.29
CA ALA A 59 -21.65 -9.44 3.41
C ALA A 59 -21.01 -9.01 2.08
N PHE A 60 -21.48 -9.53 0.96
CA PHE A 60 -20.84 -9.35 -0.34
C PHE A 60 -21.60 -8.44 -1.31
N ILE A 61 -22.89 -8.26 -1.14
CA ILE A 61 -23.73 -7.51 -2.08
C ILE A 61 -24.58 -6.47 -1.32
N ASN A 62 -24.45 -5.21 -1.74
CA ASN A 62 -25.26 -4.11 -1.21
C ASN A 62 -25.74 -3.24 -2.37
N GLY A 63 -26.99 -3.46 -2.82
CA GLY A 63 -27.56 -2.80 -3.98
C GLY A 63 -26.79 -3.17 -5.26
N ASP A 64 -26.25 -2.16 -5.95
CA ASP A 64 -25.45 -2.33 -7.16
C ASP A 64 -23.95 -2.47 -6.88
N ALA A 65 -23.56 -2.54 -5.60
CA ALA A 65 -22.19 -2.74 -5.17
C ALA A 65 -21.94 -4.18 -4.72
N THR A 66 -20.79 -4.73 -5.11
CA THR A 66 -20.31 -6.02 -4.62
C THR A 66 -18.91 -5.86 -4.01
N MET A 67 -18.59 -6.71 -3.04
CA MET A 67 -17.32 -6.69 -2.33
C MET A 67 -16.53 -7.98 -2.61
N MET A 68 -15.26 -7.82 -2.89
CA MET A 68 -14.29 -8.91 -2.97
C MET A 68 -13.25 -8.76 -1.87
N LEU A 69 -12.71 -9.86 -1.38
CA LEU A 69 -11.63 -9.92 -0.41
C LEU A 69 -10.40 -10.50 -1.10
N VAL A 70 -9.35 -9.72 -1.22
CA VAL A 70 -8.06 -10.16 -1.77
C VAL A 70 -7.13 -10.50 -0.62
N LEU A 71 -6.63 -11.72 -0.62
CA LEU A 71 -5.69 -12.25 0.37
C LEU A 71 -4.29 -12.22 -0.22
N PHE A 72 -3.33 -11.71 0.58
CA PHE A 72 -1.93 -11.70 0.20
C PHE A 72 -1.14 -12.75 0.96
N ASP A 73 -0.06 -13.25 0.36
CA ASP A 73 0.87 -14.21 0.97
C ASP A 73 1.65 -13.59 2.14
N ASP A 74 1.85 -12.27 2.08
CA ASP A 74 2.75 -11.53 2.95
C ASP A 74 1.99 -10.57 3.88
N THR A 75 2.74 -9.97 4.82
CA THR A 75 2.20 -9.00 5.78
C THR A 75 1.85 -7.66 5.11
N THR A 76 1.01 -6.88 5.80
CA THR A 76 0.52 -5.56 5.35
C THR A 76 1.62 -4.58 4.93
N SER A 77 2.80 -4.65 5.55
CA SER A 77 3.93 -3.72 5.35
C SER A 77 5.00 -4.26 4.41
N SER A 78 4.84 -5.47 3.88
CA SER A 78 5.79 -6.10 2.96
C SER A 78 5.86 -5.34 1.64
N ASP A 79 7.05 -5.24 1.07
CA ASP A 79 7.25 -4.66 -0.26
C ASP A 79 6.49 -5.45 -1.33
N ASN A 80 6.39 -6.78 -1.18
CA ASN A 80 5.63 -7.66 -2.05
C ASN A 80 4.13 -7.32 -2.05
N SER A 81 3.53 -7.14 -0.87
CA SER A 81 2.11 -6.75 -0.74
C SER A 81 1.84 -5.35 -1.30
N MET A 82 2.78 -4.43 -1.15
CA MET A 82 2.68 -3.07 -1.71
C MET A 82 2.82 -3.05 -3.23
N GLU A 83 3.68 -3.91 -3.78
CA GLU A 83 3.82 -4.08 -5.23
C GLU A 83 2.55 -4.70 -5.83
N ALA A 84 2.04 -5.78 -5.22
CA ALA A 84 0.79 -6.40 -5.61
C ALA A 84 -0.38 -5.40 -5.59
N LEU A 85 -0.51 -4.61 -4.52
CA LEU A 85 -1.50 -3.53 -4.44
C LEU A 85 -1.38 -2.52 -5.58
N THR A 86 -0.14 -2.15 -5.94
CA THR A 86 0.10 -1.21 -7.04
C THR A 86 -0.32 -1.79 -8.39
N GLN A 87 -0.14 -3.11 -8.59
CA GLN A 87 -0.60 -3.81 -9.78
C GLN A 87 -2.13 -3.94 -9.79
N LEU A 88 -2.75 -4.29 -8.65
CA LEU A 88 -4.21 -4.33 -8.51
C LEU A 88 -4.85 -2.97 -8.83
N ARG A 89 -4.26 -1.86 -8.37
CA ARG A 89 -4.74 -0.50 -8.69
C ARG A 89 -4.65 -0.15 -10.17
N LYS A 90 -3.73 -0.76 -10.92
CA LYS A 90 -3.63 -0.56 -12.39
C LYS A 90 -4.70 -1.33 -13.15
N ILE A 91 -5.07 -2.52 -12.64
CA ILE A 91 -6.12 -3.37 -13.22
C ILE A 91 -7.49 -2.81 -12.83
N ALA A 92 -7.63 -2.30 -11.61
CA ALA A 92 -8.86 -1.75 -11.09
C ALA A 92 -9.32 -0.52 -11.90
N ASN A 93 -10.58 -0.57 -12.32
CA ASN A 93 -11.25 0.54 -13.00
C ASN A 93 -11.71 1.63 -12.01
N LYS A 94 -12.24 2.74 -12.54
CA LYS A 94 -12.85 3.82 -11.73
C LYS A 94 -14.05 3.36 -10.89
N GLN A 95 -14.61 2.19 -11.19
CA GLN A 95 -15.72 1.57 -10.47
C GLN A 95 -15.27 0.70 -9.29
N CYS A 96 -13.95 0.53 -9.12
CA CYS A 96 -13.36 -0.29 -8.07
C CYS A 96 -12.76 0.61 -6.99
N PHE A 97 -13.22 0.43 -5.76
CA PHE A 97 -12.72 1.12 -4.57
C PHE A 97 -11.90 0.14 -3.74
N ILE A 98 -10.60 0.33 -3.74
CA ILE A 98 -9.67 -0.50 -2.99
C ILE A 98 -9.47 0.09 -1.61
N SER A 99 -9.82 -0.66 -0.57
CA SER A 99 -9.71 -0.28 0.83
C SER A 99 -9.02 -1.37 1.64
N GLY A 100 -8.31 -0.97 2.68
CA GLY A 100 -7.66 -1.89 3.61
C GLY A 100 -6.37 -1.33 4.17
N MET A 101 -5.82 -2.00 5.18
CA MET A 101 -4.63 -1.54 5.88
C MET A 101 -3.41 -1.45 4.95
N THR A 102 -3.24 -2.40 4.03
CA THR A 102 -2.16 -2.38 3.03
C THR A 102 -2.23 -1.14 2.14
N GLY A 103 -3.44 -0.71 1.75
CA GLY A 103 -3.65 0.51 0.99
C GLY A 103 -3.17 1.74 1.74
N ILE A 104 -3.58 1.88 2.99
CA ILE A 104 -3.22 3.00 3.86
C ILE A 104 -1.70 3.03 4.09
N VAL A 105 -1.08 1.90 4.45
CA VAL A 105 0.37 1.82 4.71
C VAL A 105 1.17 2.15 3.46
N THR A 106 0.75 1.66 2.28
CA THR A 106 1.40 1.96 1.00
C THR A 106 1.34 3.45 0.67
N ASP A 107 0.18 4.07 0.87
CA ASP A 107 0.00 5.50 0.59
C ASP A 107 0.82 6.37 1.54
N ILE A 108 0.84 6.04 2.84
CA ILE A 108 1.68 6.72 3.83
C ILE A 108 3.17 6.58 3.46
N LYS A 109 3.63 5.37 3.11
CA LYS A 109 5.02 5.13 2.71
C LYS A 109 5.39 5.95 1.47
N ASN A 110 4.55 5.95 0.45
CA ASN A 110 4.79 6.71 -0.78
C ASN A 110 4.84 8.22 -0.54
N ILE A 111 3.94 8.76 0.30
CA ILE A 111 3.95 10.17 0.68
C ILE A 111 5.21 10.49 1.48
N ALA A 112 5.53 9.68 2.50
CA ALA A 112 6.70 9.87 3.33
C ALA A 112 7.99 9.87 2.49
N MET A 113 8.18 8.89 1.60
CA MET A 113 9.35 8.80 0.73
C MET A 113 9.48 9.98 -0.22
N LYS A 114 8.39 10.56 -0.66
CA LYS A 114 8.37 11.73 -1.55
C LYS A 114 8.67 13.03 -0.82
N GLU A 115 8.16 13.20 0.38
CA GLU A 115 8.24 14.44 1.12
C GLU A 115 9.47 14.51 2.06
N LEU A 116 9.92 13.36 2.59
CA LEU A 116 11.03 13.28 3.52
C LEU A 116 12.31 14.00 3.03
N PRO A 117 12.77 13.85 1.77
CA PRO A 117 13.96 14.54 1.30
C PRO A 117 13.81 16.07 1.34
N ILE A 118 12.61 16.60 1.11
CA ILE A 118 12.34 18.04 1.16
C ILE A 118 12.50 18.55 2.59
N TYR A 119 11.92 17.86 3.57
CA TYR A 119 12.04 18.22 4.99
C TYR A 119 13.48 18.14 5.49
N VAL A 120 14.24 17.12 5.06
CA VAL A 120 15.67 16.98 5.41
C VAL A 120 16.48 18.16 4.89
N VAL A 121 16.25 18.60 3.66
CA VAL A 121 16.93 19.77 3.09
C VAL A 121 16.58 21.04 3.86
N ILE A 122 15.31 21.27 4.16
CA ILE A 122 14.87 22.44 4.93
C ILE A 122 15.49 22.43 6.33
N ALA A 123 15.47 21.28 7.02
CA ALA A 123 16.07 21.15 8.34
C ALA A 123 17.59 21.42 8.32
N ALA A 124 18.29 20.91 7.30
CA ALA A 124 19.72 21.17 7.13
C ALA A 124 20.02 22.66 6.93
N LEU A 125 19.25 23.34 6.08
CA LEU A 125 19.42 24.77 5.83
C LEU A 125 19.14 25.59 7.10
N LEU A 126 18.07 25.29 7.84
CA LEU A 126 17.77 25.97 9.11
C LEU A 126 18.87 25.74 10.14
N SER A 127 19.40 24.52 10.23
CA SER A 127 20.52 24.20 11.13
C SER A 127 21.78 25.01 10.79
N LEU A 128 22.08 25.17 9.49
CA LEU A 128 23.20 26.01 9.05
C LEU A 128 23.02 27.47 9.45
N VAL A 129 21.83 28.03 9.25
CA VAL A 129 21.52 29.41 9.63
C VAL A 129 21.69 29.61 11.14
N VAL A 130 21.16 28.71 11.97
CA VAL A 130 21.31 28.77 13.43
C VAL A 130 22.79 28.70 13.85
N LEU A 131 23.57 27.80 13.21
CA LEU A 131 25.00 27.67 13.48
C LEU A 131 25.78 28.92 13.08
N GLU A 132 25.45 29.59 11.97
CA GLU A 132 26.05 30.86 11.57
C GLU A 132 25.81 31.95 12.59
N ILE A 133 24.57 32.11 13.04
CA ILE A 133 24.19 33.11 14.05
C ILE A 133 24.91 32.85 15.37
N THR A 134 25.02 31.59 15.79
CA THR A 134 25.59 31.21 17.09
C THR A 134 27.09 31.25 17.10
N SER A 135 27.76 30.88 16.00
CA SER A 135 29.21 30.77 15.92
C SER A 135 29.90 32.07 15.52
N GLY A 136 29.19 33.07 15.02
CA GLY A 136 29.77 34.34 14.58
C GLY A 136 30.83 34.21 13.45
N SER A 137 30.90 33.05 12.81
CA SER A 137 31.91 32.74 11.78
C SER A 137 31.31 31.86 10.68
N PHE A 138 31.36 32.36 9.45
CA PHE A 138 30.89 31.70 8.23
C PHE A 138 31.61 30.39 7.88
N VAL A 139 32.80 30.19 8.45
CA VAL A 139 33.70 29.09 8.06
C VAL A 139 33.45 27.81 8.86
N VAL A 140 33.02 27.92 10.12
CA VAL A 140 32.89 26.80 11.05
C VAL A 140 31.81 25.78 10.62
N PRO A 141 30.59 26.19 10.22
CA PRO A 141 29.56 25.22 9.85
C PRO A 141 29.85 24.45 8.55
N PHE A 142 30.74 24.98 7.70
CA PHE A 142 31.10 24.32 6.45
C PHE A 142 32.17 23.22 6.65
N PHE A 143 33.05 23.38 7.65
CA PHE A 143 34.13 22.43 7.92
C PHE A 143 33.76 21.29 8.88
N ILE A 144 32.75 21.45 9.72
CA ILE A 144 32.30 20.40 10.66
C ILE A 144 31.79 19.15 9.94
N PRO A 145 30.89 19.21 8.97
CA PRO A 145 30.42 18.03 8.25
C PRO A 145 31.53 17.36 7.40
N ALA A 146 32.48 18.13 6.91
CA ALA A 146 33.61 17.58 6.17
C ALA A 146 34.57 16.74 7.06
N LYS A 147 34.75 17.13 8.32
CA LYS A 147 35.56 16.36 9.30
C LYS A 147 34.87 15.05 9.69
N TYR A 148 33.57 15.03 9.89
CA TYR A 148 32.83 13.80 10.22
C TYR A 148 32.90 12.79 9.08
N ARG A 149 32.79 13.22 7.83
CA ARG A 149 32.96 12.34 6.66
C ARG A 149 34.37 11.77 6.52
N ALA A 150 35.41 12.52 6.94
CA ALA A 150 36.78 12.05 6.89
C ALA A 150 37.12 11.06 8.02
N CYS A 151 36.45 11.15 9.18
CA CYS A 151 36.66 10.21 10.29
C CYS A 151 36.04 8.83 10.02
N ASP A 152 34.90 8.75 9.33
CA ASP A 152 34.31 7.46 8.96
C ASP A 152 35.15 6.69 7.94
N PHE A 153 35.96 7.39 7.15
CA PHE A 153 36.87 6.76 6.16
C PHE A 153 38.17 6.22 6.76
N ILE A 154 38.52 6.61 7.99
CA ILE A 154 39.80 6.28 8.64
C ILE A 154 39.68 5.16 9.70
N GLN A 155 38.46 4.63 9.96
CA GLN A 155 38.35 3.44 10.80
C GLN A 155 38.33 2.17 9.93
N PRO A 156 39.50 1.53 9.69
CA PRO A 156 39.51 0.17 9.19
C PRO A 156 38.99 -0.75 10.30
N GLY A 157 38.01 -1.57 9.96
CA GLY A 157 37.31 -2.46 10.85
C GLY A 157 38.20 -3.27 11.78
N LYS A 158 37.72 -3.44 12.98
CA LYS A 158 38.03 -4.54 13.88
C LYS A 158 36.86 -5.49 13.96
#